data_b55476f026a6823f9123ba9cbe62ac94
#
_entry.id   b55476f026a6823f9123ba9cbe62ac94
#
_cell.length_a   1.000
_cell.length_b   1.000
_cell.length_c   1.000
_cell.angle_alpha   90.00
_cell.angle_beta   90.00
_cell.angle_gamma   90.00
#
_symmetry.space_group_name_H-M   'P 1'
#
loop_
_entity.id
_entity.type
_entity.pdbx_description
1 polymer ?
#
loop_
_entity_poly.entity_id
_entity_poly.type
_entity_poly.pdbx_seq_one_letter_code
_entity_poly.pdbx_strand_id
1 'polypeptide(L)'
;MDRKDIIIIILSLIIIAFLAIGAYNQAREDQIIYHTVNITDTFSLDVPISDNVTKTQVSPHMHIVNDSQNGIEITSLNLGNESAIDLIEDGSQYLYTQESYKLGAEQITLSNHTVWYDRKENNYIAFFSNETTNDNVIIVCKDNETMSRMISTVSYH
;
A
#
# COMPACT_ATOMS: atom_id res chain seq x y z
N MET A 1 20.83 -54.24 -3.09
CA MET A 1 20.24 -53.18 -2.28
C MET A 1 19.55 -53.84 -1.09
N ASP A 2 19.97 -53.55 0.12
CA ASP A 2 19.45 -54.20 1.32
C ASP A 2 18.05 -53.64 1.63
N ARG A 3 17.21 -54.46 2.30
CA ARG A 3 15.85 -54.05 2.71
C ARG A 3 15.85 -52.72 3.51
N LYS A 4 16.91 -52.51 4.30
CA LYS A 4 17.10 -51.27 5.07
C LYS A 4 17.31 -50.05 4.18
N ASP A 5 18.09 -50.22 3.08
CA ASP A 5 18.34 -49.12 2.14
C ASP A 5 17.06 -48.69 1.43
N ILE A 6 16.19 -49.62 1.09
CA ILE A 6 14.89 -49.35 0.46
C ILE A 6 14.00 -48.55 1.42
N ILE A 7 13.94 -48.92 2.69
CA ILE A 7 13.15 -48.26 3.70
C ILE A 7 13.65 -46.81 3.91
N ILE A 8 14.97 -46.60 3.98
CA ILE A 8 15.57 -45.27 4.14
C ILE A 8 15.25 -44.39 2.95
N ILE A 9 15.34 -44.89 1.73
CA ILE A 9 15.01 -44.15 0.51
C ILE A 9 13.53 -43.74 0.50
N ILE A 10 12.61 -44.66 0.84
CA ILE A 10 11.18 -44.36 0.88
C ILE A 10 10.87 -43.29 1.96
N LEU A 11 11.43 -43.42 3.15
CA LEU A 11 11.26 -42.42 4.21
C LEU A 11 11.80 -41.04 3.81
N SER A 12 12.96 -40.99 3.17
CA SER A 12 13.56 -39.74 2.68
C SER A 12 12.68 -39.07 1.63
N LEU A 13 12.11 -39.82 0.69
CA LEU A 13 11.20 -39.29 -0.34
C LEU A 13 9.90 -38.76 0.28
N ILE A 14 9.37 -39.43 1.30
CA ILE A 14 8.18 -38.98 2.04
C ILE A 14 8.46 -37.65 2.74
N ILE A 15 9.60 -37.54 3.43
CA ILE A 15 9.99 -36.28 4.12
C ILE A 15 10.14 -35.14 3.12
N ILE A 16 10.82 -35.38 1.99
CA ILE A 16 10.99 -34.35 0.94
C ILE A 16 9.63 -33.91 0.38
N ALA A 17 8.70 -34.86 0.16
CA ALA A 17 7.36 -34.55 -0.32
C ALA A 17 6.58 -33.68 0.70
N PHE A 18 6.65 -33.99 2.00
CA PHE A 18 6.01 -33.19 3.04
C PHE A 18 6.61 -31.78 3.15
N LEU A 19 7.95 -31.65 3.03
CA LEU A 19 8.61 -30.35 3.03
C LEU A 19 8.22 -29.51 1.80
N ALA A 20 8.14 -30.14 0.61
CA ALA A 20 7.71 -29.47 -0.60
C ALA A 20 6.24 -29.01 -0.55
N ILE A 21 5.35 -29.83 0.00
CA ILE A 21 3.94 -29.48 0.22
C ILE A 21 3.82 -28.34 1.25
N GLY A 22 4.58 -28.42 2.34
CA GLY A 22 4.61 -27.36 3.36
C GLY A 22 5.08 -26.02 2.79
N ALA A 23 6.18 -26.02 2.04
CA ALA A 23 6.70 -24.83 1.36
C ALA A 23 5.72 -24.27 0.31
N TYR A 24 5.06 -25.15 -0.45
CA TYR A 24 4.04 -24.74 -1.43
C TYR A 24 2.81 -24.12 -0.79
N ASN A 25 2.32 -24.70 0.30
CA ASN A 25 1.17 -24.16 1.03
C ASN A 25 1.52 -22.81 1.68
N GLN A 26 2.70 -22.67 2.29
CA GLN A 26 3.17 -21.41 2.85
C GLN A 26 3.30 -20.33 1.78
N ALA A 27 3.92 -20.64 0.64
CA ALA A 27 4.04 -19.69 -0.47
C ALA A 27 2.67 -19.29 -1.06
N ARG A 28 1.63 -20.09 -0.86
CA ARG A 28 0.26 -19.81 -1.31
C ARG A 28 -0.54 -19.01 -0.30
N GLU A 29 -0.31 -19.22 1.00
CA GLU A 29 -0.92 -18.44 2.08
C GLU A 29 -0.35 -17.01 2.15
N ASP A 30 0.91 -16.81 1.75
CA ASP A 30 1.59 -15.51 1.74
C ASP A 30 1.30 -14.68 0.47
N GLN A 31 0.48 -15.17 -0.45
CA GLN A 31 0.15 -14.43 -1.67
C GLN A 31 -0.89 -13.35 -1.37
N ILE A 32 -0.43 -12.12 -1.17
CA ILE A 32 -1.29 -10.94 -1.03
C ILE A 32 -2.09 -10.75 -2.33
N ILE A 33 -3.41 -10.80 -2.23
CA ILE A 33 -4.31 -10.55 -3.34
C ILE A 33 -4.64 -9.06 -3.37
N TYR A 34 -4.53 -8.45 -4.55
CA TYR A 34 -4.81 -7.03 -4.77
C TYR A 34 -6.10 -6.86 -5.56
N HIS A 35 -6.77 -5.73 -5.37
CA HIS A 35 -7.89 -5.29 -6.16
C HIS A 35 -7.80 -3.78 -6.39
N THR A 36 -8.33 -3.32 -7.52
CA THR A 36 -8.35 -1.88 -7.85
C THR A 36 -9.43 -1.18 -7.06
N VAL A 37 -9.07 -0.10 -6.39
CA VAL A 37 -9.97 0.75 -5.61
C VAL A 37 -9.93 2.18 -6.15
N ASN A 38 -11.10 2.78 -6.35
CA ASN A 38 -11.22 4.20 -6.60
C ASN A 38 -11.10 4.95 -5.26
N ILE A 39 -10.05 5.73 -5.12
CA ILE A 39 -9.81 6.59 -3.95
C ILE A 39 -10.63 7.87 -4.09
N THR A 40 -10.62 8.45 -5.30
CA THR A 40 -11.51 9.53 -5.73
C THR A 40 -12.24 9.11 -7.01
N ASP A 41 -13.10 9.96 -7.56
CA ASP A 41 -13.78 9.69 -8.84
C ASP A 41 -12.81 9.60 -10.01
N THR A 42 -11.63 10.17 -9.87
CA THR A 42 -10.63 10.34 -10.93
C THR A 42 -9.28 9.70 -10.62
N PHE A 43 -9.11 9.11 -9.43
CA PHE A 43 -7.85 8.46 -8.99
C PHE A 43 -8.11 7.05 -8.45
N SER A 44 -7.39 6.08 -8.99
CA SER A 44 -7.45 4.69 -8.54
C SER A 44 -6.09 4.04 -8.43
N LEU A 45 -5.99 2.99 -7.62
CA LEU A 45 -4.80 2.13 -7.50
C LEU A 45 -5.20 0.75 -6.98
N ASP A 46 -4.27 -0.21 -7.12
CA ASP A 46 -4.44 -1.53 -6.52
C ASP A 46 -4.06 -1.49 -5.04
N VAL A 47 -4.93 -2.01 -4.18
CA VAL A 47 -4.67 -2.20 -2.75
C VAL A 47 -4.84 -3.68 -2.37
N PRO A 48 -4.15 -4.17 -1.31
CA PRO A 48 -4.40 -5.51 -0.79
C PRO A 48 -5.86 -5.68 -0.37
N ILE A 49 -6.42 -6.86 -0.57
CA ILE A 49 -7.74 -7.20 -0.03
C ILE A 49 -7.63 -7.30 1.49
N SER A 50 -8.52 -6.61 2.21
CA SER A 50 -8.56 -6.57 3.66
C SER A 50 -10.01 -6.42 4.15
N ASP A 51 -10.30 -7.06 5.27
CA ASP A 51 -11.59 -6.91 5.96
C ASP A 51 -11.57 -5.75 6.98
N ASN A 52 -10.41 -5.12 7.21
CA ASN A 52 -10.21 -4.09 8.22
C ASN A 52 -10.00 -2.68 7.63
N VAL A 53 -10.73 -2.39 6.55
CA VAL A 53 -10.69 -1.07 5.91
C VAL A 53 -11.75 -0.15 6.49
N THR A 54 -11.32 1.03 6.92
CA THR A 54 -12.22 2.12 7.32
C THR A 54 -12.05 3.31 6.39
N LYS A 55 -13.18 3.96 6.03
CA LYS A 55 -13.17 5.21 5.26
C LYS A 55 -13.79 6.31 6.10
N THR A 56 -13.03 7.36 6.34
CA THR A 56 -13.45 8.53 7.11
C THR A 56 -13.46 9.74 6.20
N GLN A 57 -14.57 10.46 6.16
CA GLN A 57 -14.65 11.77 5.53
C GLN A 57 -14.29 12.82 6.58
N VAL A 58 -13.20 13.54 6.36
CA VAL A 58 -12.70 14.59 7.27
C VAL A 58 -13.36 15.91 6.93
N SER A 59 -13.54 16.18 5.63
CA SER A 59 -14.26 17.34 5.11
C SER A 59 -14.98 16.92 3.82
N PRO A 60 -15.79 17.79 3.20
CA PRO A 60 -16.39 17.48 1.90
C PRO A 60 -15.38 17.09 0.82
N HIS A 61 -14.14 17.57 0.94
CA HIS A 61 -13.07 17.41 -0.05
C HIS A 61 -11.97 16.44 0.36
N MET A 62 -11.89 16.08 1.66
CA MET A 62 -10.82 15.25 2.19
C MET A 62 -11.33 13.96 2.79
N HIS A 63 -10.76 12.84 2.35
CA HIS A 63 -11.07 11.51 2.84
C HIS A 63 -9.80 10.79 3.28
N ILE A 64 -9.92 9.95 4.31
CA ILE A 64 -8.88 9.05 4.76
C ILE A 64 -9.40 7.62 4.66
N VAL A 65 -8.66 6.76 3.98
CA VAL A 65 -8.83 5.32 3.95
C VAL A 65 -7.74 4.70 4.79
N ASN A 66 -8.10 3.93 5.81
CA ASN A 66 -7.15 3.26 6.69
C ASN A 66 -7.41 1.75 6.64
N ASP A 67 -6.37 0.99 6.32
CA ASP A 67 -6.31 -0.47 6.42
C ASP A 67 -5.33 -0.85 7.53
N SER A 68 -5.86 -1.10 8.71
CA SER A 68 -5.06 -1.45 9.87
C SER A 68 -4.40 -2.82 9.78
N GLN A 69 -4.93 -3.73 8.96
CA GLN A 69 -4.38 -5.06 8.75
C GLN A 69 -3.06 -5.00 7.95
N ASN A 70 -3.05 -4.20 6.89
CA ASN A 70 -1.89 -4.08 6.00
C ASN A 70 -1.01 -2.85 6.33
N GLY A 71 -1.38 -2.05 7.34
CA GLY A 71 -0.66 -0.84 7.74
C GLY A 71 -0.62 0.21 6.65
N ILE A 72 -1.76 0.41 5.96
CA ILE A 72 -1.92 1.36 4.86
C ILE A 72 -2.83 2.50 5.31
N GLU A 73 -2.43 3.72 5.01
CA GLU A 73 -3.26 4.92 5.11
C GLU A 73 -3.19 5.68 3.79
N ILE A 74 -4.34 6.06 3.25
CA ILE A 74 -4.44 6.86 2.04
C ILE A 74 -5.28 8.10 2.36
N THR A 75 -4.65 9.26 2.32
CA THR A 75 -5.33 10.56 2.44
C THR A 75 -5.52 11.14 1.06
N SER A 76 -6.76 11.44 0.70
CA SER A 76 -7.10 12.09 -0.57
C SER A 76 -7.74 13.45 -0.33
N LEU A 77 -7.32 14.42 -1.11
CA LEU A 77 -7.89 15.75 -1.20
C LEU A 77 -8.22 16.05 -2.65
N ASN A 78 -9.49 16.31 -2.96
CA ASN A 78 -9.91 16.78 -4.29
C ASN A 78 -10.44 18.21 -4.15
N LEU A 79 -9.71 19.15 -4.72
CA LEU A 79 -9.98 20.58 -4.57
C LEU A 79 -11.07 21.11 -5.51
N GLY A 80 -11.74 20.30 -6.31
CA GLY A 80 -12.93 20.65 -7.12
C GLY A 80 -13.03 22.11 -7.63
N ASN A 81 -14.23 22.53 -8.00
CA ASN A 81 -14.53 23.92 -8.42
C ASN A 81 -15.14 24.77 -7.28
N GLU A 82 -14.75 24.53 -6.05
CA GLU A 82 -15.42 25.07 -4.86
C GLU A 82 -14.87 26.44 -4.38
N SER A 83 -15.50 26.99 -3.35
CA SER A 83 -15.15 28.32 -2.86
C SER A 83 -13.73 28.41 -2.29
N ALA A 84 -13.06 29.54 -2.49
CA ALA A 84 -11.68 29.76 -2.07
C ALA A 84 -11.43 29.59 -0.56
N ILE A 85 -12.46 29.67 0.30
CA ILE A 85 -12.31 29.60 1.76
C ILE A 85 -12.17 28.15 2.22
N ASP A 86 -13.01 27.23 1.74
CA ASP A 86 -12.95 25.80 2.06
C ASP A 86 -11.66 25.18 1.53
N LEU A 87 -11.22 25.63 0.35
CA LEU A 87 -9.96 25.22 -0.27
C LEU A 87 -8.73 25.63 0.55
N ILE A 88 -8.76 26.78 1.24
CA ILE A 88 -7.63 27.26 2.05
C ILE A 88 -7.48 26.38 3.30
N GLU A 89 -8.56 26.01 3.97
CA GLU A 89 -8.50 25.22 5.20
C GLU A 89 -8.05 23.78 4.90
N ASP A 90 -8.74 23.08 4.00
CA ASP A 90 -8.43 21.70 3.62
C ASP A 90 -7.06 21.61 2.93
N GLY A 91 -6.74 22.54 2.04
CA GLY A 91 -5.44 22.62 1.39
C GLY A 91 -4.29 22.86 2.36
N SER A 92 -4.49 23.74 3.36
CA SER A 92 -3.49 23.99 4.39
C SER A 92 -3.26 22.79 5.29
N GLN A 93 -4.32 22.07 5.67
CA GLN A 93 -4.22 20.84 6.44
C GLN A 93 -3.50 19.75 5.67
N TYR A 94 -3.81 19.58 4.38
CA TYR A 94 -3.14 18.62 3.51
C TYR A 94 -1.64 18.93 3.37
N LEU A 95 -1.27 20.17 3.08
CA LEU A 95 0.12 20.59 2.96
C LEU A 95 0.89 20.43 4.28
N TYR A 96 0.28 20.75 5.41
CA TYR A 96 0.88 20.51 6.71
C TYR A 96 1.16 19.02 6.94
N THR A 97 0.21 18.16 6.60
CA THR A 97 0.36 16.70 6.69
C THR A 97 1.49 16.22 5.78
N GLN A 98 1.53 16.69 4.53
CA GLN A 98 2.58 16.35 3.56
C GLN A 98 3.97 16.74 4.07
N GLU A 99 4.14 17.97 4.57
CA GLU A 99 5.43 18.43 5.09
C GLU A 99 5.83 17.70 6.38
N SER A 100 4.87 17.35 7.24
CA SER A 100 5.14 16.58 8.45
C SER A 100 5.70 15.18 8.13
N TYR A 101 5.20 14.53 7.08
CA TYR A 101 5.72 13.23 6.63
C TYR A 101 7.13 13.31 6.02
N LYS A 102 7.50 14.43 5.42
CA LYS A 102 8.85 14.62 4.87
C LYS A 102 9.88 14.90 5.96
N LEU A 103 9.44 15.40 7.11
CA LEU A 103 10.33 15.79 8.19
C LEU A 103 11.02 14.59 8.84
N GLY A 104 12.32 14.47 8.63
CA GLY A 104 13.13 13.35 9.15
C GLY A 104 13.11 12.07 8.31
N ALA A 105 12.34 12.05 7.22
CA ALA A 105 12.33 10.97 6.26
C ALA A 105 13.44 11.14 5.19
N GLU A 106 13.93 10.03 4.67
CA GLU A 106 14.87 10.03 3.54
C GLU A 106 14.15 9.75 2.22
N GLN A 107 14.59 10.43 1.17
CA GLN A 107 14.06 10.21 -0.16
C GLN A 107 14.68 8.97 -0.80
N ILE A 108 13.84 8.06 -1.27
CA ILE A 108 14.21 6.83 -1.98
C ILE A 108 13.43 6.72 -3.29
N THR A 109 13.76 5.73 -4.11
CA THR A 109 13.02 5.43 -5.35
C THR A 109 12.45 4.03 -5.27
N LEU A 110 11.12 3.90 -5.45
CA LEU A 110 10.41 2.63 -5.62
C LEU A 110 9.58 2.69 -6.89
N SER A 111 9.62 1.66 -7.73
CA SER A 111 8.86 1.57 -8.99
C SER A 111 8.92 2.84 -9.85
N ASN A 112 10.10 3.45 -9.97
CA ASN A 112 10.35 4.72 -10.68
C ASN A 112 9.63 5.96 -10.10
N HIS A 113 9.08 5.86 -8.89
CA HIS A 113 8.48 6.98 -8.17
C HIS A 113 9.36 7.41 -6.99
N THR A 114 9.32 8.69 -6.68
CA THR A 114 9.92 9.23 -5.46
C THR A 114 9.06 8.86 -4.27
N VAL A 115 9.66 8.22 -3.27
CA VAL A 115 9.04 7.80 -2.01
C VAL A 115 9.89 8.32 -0.86
N TRP A 116 9.27 8.71 0.22
CA TRP A 116 9.92 9.13 1.45
C TRP A 116 9.86 8.00 2.46
N TYR A 117 11.01 7.63 3.04
CA TYR A 117 11.09 6.56 4.03
C TYR A 117 11.43 7.11 5.41
N ASP A 118 10.48 7.01 6.33
CA ASP A 118 10.68 7.31 7.73
C ASP A 118 11.16 6.05 8.47
N ARG A 119 12.45 6.04 8.82
CA ARG A 119 13.06 4.91 9.54
C ARG A 119 12.52 4.72 10.95
N LYS A 120 12.08 5.78 11.58
CA LYS A 120 11.61 5.75 12.97
C LYS A 120 10.27 5.04 13.08
N GLU A 121 9.35 5.40 12.19
CA GLU A 121 7.98 4.84 12.17
C GLU A 121 7.88 3.63 11.22
N ASN A 122 8.94 3.34 10.45
CA ASN A 122 8.98 2.33 9.40
C ASN A 122 7.87 2.53 8.36
N ASN A 123 7.72 3.77 7.89
CA ASN A 123 6.71 4.14 6.92
C ASN A 123 7.35 4.51 5.59
N TYR A 124 6.78 4.01 4.50
CA TYR A 124 7.00 4.46 3.13
C TYR A 124 5.87 5.41 2.76
N ILE A 125 6.20 6.59 2.25
CA ILE A 125 5.23 7.66 1.98
C ILE A 125 5.40 8.11 0.53
N ALA A 126 4.31 8.08 -0.24
CA ALA A 126 4.26 8.55 -1.62
C ALA A 126 3.25 9.69 -1.76
N PHE A 127 3.57 10.68 -2.60
CA PHE A 127 2.72 11.82 -2.87
C PHE A 127 2.37 11.85 -4.36
N PHE A 128 1.09 12.00 -4.65
CA PHE A 128 0.57 12.14 -6.00
C PHE A 128 -0.25 13.41 -6.10
N SER A 129 -0.09 14.13 -7.21
CA SER A 129 -0.85 15.32 -7.52
C SER A 129 -1.13 15.36 -9.02
N ASN A 130 -2.36 15.70 -9.38
CA ASN A 130 -2.77 15.88 -10.77
C ASN A 130 -3.57 17.17 -10.89
N GLU A 131 -2.99 18.16 -11.57
CA GLU A 131 -3.62 19.48 -11.76
C GLU A 131 -4.87 19.43 -12.66
N THR A 132 -4.97 18.42 -13.53
CA THR A 132 -6.13 18.29 -14.44
C THR A 132 -7.35 17.79 -13.70
N THR A 133 -7.18 16.87 -12.75
CA THR A 133 -8.29 16.28 -11.96
C THR A 133 -8.42 16.93 -10.58
N ASN A 134 -7.48 17.81 -10.21
CA ASN A 134 -7.37 18.41 -8.87
C ASN A 134 -7.23 17.38 -7.73
N ASP A 135 -6.76 16.19 -8.05
CA ASP A 135 -6.49 15.16 -7.04
C ASP A 135 -5.12 15.39 -6.39
N ASN A 136 -5.11 15.27 -5.07
CA ASN A 136 -3.91 15.23 -4.26
C ASN A 136 -4.03 14.03 -3.32
N VAL A 137 -3.06 13.12 -3.37
CA VAL A 137 -3.12 11.87 -2.62
C VAL A 137 -1.80 11.62 -1.90
N ILE A 138 -1.90 11.27 -0.61
CA ILE A 138 -0.80 10.77 0.22
C ILE A 138 -1.06 9.30 0.48
N ILE A 139 -0.08 8.47 0.20
CA ILE A 139 -0.12 7.04 0.50
C ILE A 139 0.97 6.76 1.52
N VAL A 140 0.59 6.15 2.63
CA VAL A 140 1.49 5.67 3.68
C VAL A 140 1.35 4.16 3.78
N CYS A 141 2.46 3.44 3.79
CA CYS A 141 2.48 1.98 3.92
C CYS A 141 3.71 1.53 4.70
N LYS A 142 3.58 0.49 5.52
CA LYS A 142 4.68 -0.08 6.30
C LYS A 142 5.53 -1.09 5.55
N ASP A 143 5.03 -1.60 4.43
CA ASP A 143 5.70 -2.61 3.61
C ASP A 143 6.12 -2.05 2.25
N ASN A 144 7.39 -2.25 1.88
CA ASN A 144 7.95 -1.68 0.65
C ASN A 144 7.43 -2.36 -0.62
N GLU A 145 7.15 -3.67 -0.58
CA GLU A 145 6.65 -4.41 -1.73
C GLU A 145 5.20 -4.00 -2.01
N THR A 146 4.39 -3.89 -0.97
CA THR A 146 3.01 -3.39 -1.04
C THR A 146 3.00 -1.94 -1.55
N MET A 147 3.84 -1.05 -1.00
CA MET A 147 3.98 0.32 -1.50
C MET A 147 4.36 0.33 -2.98
N SER A 148 5.38 -0.43 -3.36
CA SER A 148 5.86 -0.53 -4.74
C SER A 148 4.74 -0.99 -5.69
N ARG A 149 3.94 -1.97 -5.28
CA ARG A 149 2.79 -2.45 -6.05
C ARG A 149 1.72 -1.37 -6.19
N MET A 150 1.28 -0.75 -5.08
CA MET A 150 0.26 0.29 -5.09
C MET A 150 0.64 1.44 -6.03
N ILE A 151 1.85 2.00 -5.87
CA ILE A 151 2.27 3.17 -6.67
C ILE A 151 2.48 2.84 -8.15
N SER A 152 2.83 1.59 -8.50
CA SER A 152 2.97 1.15 -9.90
C SER A 152 1.65 1.02 -10.64
N THR A 153 0.53 0.96 -9.93
CA THR A 153 -0.82 0.78 -10.48
C THR A 153 -1.68 2.04 -10.43
N VAL A 154 -1.12 3.15 -9.95
CA VAL A 154 -1.80 4.46 -9.95
C VAL A 154 -2.32 4.80 -11.33
N SER A 155 -3.59 5.14 -11.42
CA SER A 155 -4.28 5.54 -12.65
C SER A 155 -5.16 6.75 -12.42
N TYR A 156 -5.16 7.66 -13.39
CA TYR A 156 -6.05 8.81 -13.46
C TYR A 156 -7.06 8.60 -14.58
N HIS A 157 -8.33 8.97 -14.35
CA HIS A 157 -9.45 8.75 -15.28
C HIS A 157 -10.02 10.06 -15.81
#